data_db8db627c2530c613f4834e0467ed4bb
#
_entry.id   db8db627c2530c613f4834e0467ed4bb
#
_cell.length_a   1.000
_cell.length_b   1.000
_cell.length_c   1.000
_cell.angle_alpha   90.00
_cell.angle_beta   90.00
_cell.angle_gamma   90.00
#
_symmetry.space_group_name_H-M   'P 1'
#
loop_
_entity.id
_entity.type
_entity.pdbx_description
1 polymer ?
#
loop_
_entity_poly.entity_id
_entity_poly.type
_entity_poly.pdbx_seq_one_letter_code
_entity_poly.pdbx_strand_id
1 'polypeptide(L)'
;MRTCWIILSLLCTTISISFAQNSSILWEISGNGITKPSYLFGTLKFTGEKEFYFPQEAKDKIKAANLFVIEDQVDHHAQHELNKALHFAKGENLATHTTPEQYNQVVLLFEKEFGINKTTFETKYARLKPLAISVLMTRLALGEDVKFYDIELLRFAKDNKIKTYSLERIEREAAALNSFP
;
A
#
# COMPACT_ATOMS: atom_id res chain seq x y z
N MET A 1 15.94 53.64 30.33
CA MET A 1 16.01 52.28 30.87
C MET A 1 14.64 51.55 31.00
N ARG A 2 13.53 52.23 31.26
CA ARG A 2 12.19 51.62 31.31
C ARG A 2 11.67 51.08 29.96
N THR A 3 12.02 51.70 28.84
CA THR A 3 11.57 51.32 27.51
C THR A 3 12.24 50.01 26.98
N CYS A 4 13.49 49.71 27.38
CA CYS A 4 14.19 48.47 27.02
C CYS A 4 13.55 47.23 27.64
N TRP A 5 13.00 47.34 28.84
CA TRP A 5 12.35 46.20 29.50
C TRP A 5 10.99 45.83 28.90
N ILE A 6 10.29 46.79 28.34
CA ILE A 6 9.00 46.59 27.65
C ILE A 6 9.23 45.88 26.32
N ILE A 7 10.28 46.22 25.57
CA ILE A 7 10.62 45.56 24.30
C ILE A 7 11.09 44.12 24.54
N LEU A 8 11.87 43.87 25.61
CA LEU A 8 12.32 42.54 25.93
C LEU A 8 11.16 41.64 26.39
N SER A 9 10.17 42.21 27.10
CA SER A 9 8.95 41.47 27.54
C SER A 9 8.05 41.13 26.35
N LEU A 10 7.95 41.99 25.33
CA LEU A 10 7.16 41.73 24.12
C LEU A 10 7.81 40.67 23.21
N LEU A 11 9.14 40.53 23.24
CA LEU A 11 9.87 39.52 22.45
C LEU A 11 9.71 38.11 23.00
N CYS A 12 9.45 37.96 24.32
CA CYS A 12 9.25 36.65 24.94
C CYS A 12 7.86 36.03 24.71
N THR A 13 6.86 36.80 24.25
CA THR A 13 5.50 36.29 24.05
C THR A 13 5.25 35.64 22.69
N THR A 14 6.24 35.63 21.77
CA THR A 14 6.10 35.04 20.44
C THR A 14 6.81 33.68 20.30
N ILE A 15 7.14 33.01 21.40
CA ILE A 15 7.55 31.60 21.32
C ILE A 15 6.30 30.78 21.06
N SER A 16 5.89 30.74 19.80
CA SER A 16 4.96 29.74 19.33
C SER A 16 5.62 28.38 19.57
N ILE A 17 5.13 27.63 20.54
CA ILE A 17 5.50 26.23 20.72
C ILE A 17 5.00 25.52 19.45
N SER A 18 5.88 25.39 18.48
CA SER A 18 5.65 24.54 17.33
C SER A 18 5.67 23.11 17.88
N PHE A 19 4.50 22.55 18.16
CA PHE A 19 4.40 21.10 18.34
C PHE A 19 4.83 20.50 17.02
N ALA A 20 6.02 19.93 16.98
CA ALA A 20 6.39 19.03 15.90
C ALA A 20 5.29 17.99 15.83
N GLN A 21 4.51 17.99 14.77
CA GLN A 21 3.54 16.94 14.52
C GLN A 21 4.36 15.65 14.46
N ASN A 22 4.20 14.82 15.49
CA ASN A 22 4.70 13.47 15.46
C ASN A 22 4.06 12.80 14.25
N SER A 23 4.86 12.50 13.24
CA SER A 23 4.42 11.72 12.09
C SER A 23 4.09 10.31 12.60
N SER A 24 2.84 10.09 12.93
CA SER A 24 2.34 8.78 13.37
C SER A 24 1.60 8.11 12.22
N ILE A 25 1.83 6.83 12.05
CA ILE A 25 1.04 5.99 11.13
C ILE A 25 -0.15 5.34 11.84
N LEU A 26 -0.24 5.48 13.17
CA LEU A 26 -1.37 5.00 13.97
C LEU A 26 -2.11 6.20 14.58
N TRP A 27 -3.39 6.33 14.30
CA TRP A 27 -4.25 7.42 14.74
C TRP A 27 -5.41 6.88 15.56
N GLU A 28 -5.73 7.56 16.65
CA GLU A 28 -6.94 7.31 17.44
C GLU A 28 -8.05 8.27 17.01
N ILE A 29 -9.23 7.75 16.78
CA ILE A 29 -10.45 8.49 16.45
C ILE A 29 -11.38 8.37 17.65
N SER A 30 -11.57 9.47 18.37
CA SER A 30 -12.38 9.56 19.59
C SER A 30 -13.16 10.87 19.65
N GLY A 31 -14.04 11.03 20.66
CA GLY A 31 -14.83 12.25 20.86
C GLY A 31 -16.21 12.20 20.16
N ASN A 32 -16.92 13.33 20.16
CA ASN A 32 -18.21 13.52 19.46
C ASN A 32 -19.29 12.46 19.79
N GLY A 33 -19.32 11.95 21.04
CA GLY A 33 -20.29 10.92 21.47
C GLY A 33 -19.88 9.49 21.14
N ILE A 34 -18.69 9.27 20.54
CA ILE A 34 -18.14 7.92 20.34
C ILE A 34 -17.79 7.32 21.70
N THR A 35 -18.42 6.20 22.06
CA THR A 35 -18.23 5.55 23.37
C THR A 35 -16.96 4.70 23.47
N LYS A 36 -16.46 4.22 22.32
CA LYS A 36 -15.20 3.47 22.22
C LYS A 36 -14.39 4.01 21.05
N PRO A 37 -13.09 4.26 21.23
CA PRO A 37 -12.26 4.77 20.16
C PRO A 37 -12.15 3.78 18.99
N SER A 38 -11.92 4.31 17.78
CA SER A 38 -11.49 3.58 16.61
C SER A 38 -10.05 3.97 16.28
N TYR A 39 -9.35 3.13 15.56
CA TYR A 39 -7.96 3.35 15.20
C TYR A 39 -7.78 3.26 13.69
N LEU A 40 -7.00 4.17 13.13
CA LEU A 40 -6.60 4.15 11.73
C LEU A 40 -5.09 3.90 11.67
N PHE A 41 -4.69 2.88 10.93
CA PHE A 41 -3.28 2.55 10.73
C PHE A 41 -2.91 2.70 9.24
N GLY A 42 -1.95 3.57 8.95
CA GLY A 42 -1.46 3.81 7.61
C GLY A 42 -0.51 2.69 7.17
N THR A 43 -0.75 2.13 5.98
CA THR A 43 0.05 1.05 5.42
C THR A 43 0.60 1.40 4.04
N LEU A 44 1.65 0.69 3.65
CA LEU A 44 2.07 0.57 2.26
C LEU A 44 1.47 -0.71 1.67
N LYS A 45 1.21 -0.74 0.37
CA LYS A 45 0.70 -1.97 -0.27
C LYS A 45 1.63 -3.15 0.02
N PHE A 46 2.93 -2.92 -0.11
CA PHE A 46 3.98 -3.88 0.23
C PHE A 46 5.31 -3.18 0.49
N THR A 47 6.22 -3.87 1.17
CA THR A 47 7.58 -3.41 1.49
C THR A 47 8.54 -4.60 1.51
N GLY A 48 9.85 -4.34 1.50
CA GLY A 48 10.84 -5.37 1.80
C GLY A 48 10.65 -5.91 3.23
N GLU A 49 11.06 -7.14 3.47
CA GLU A 49 10.89 -7.75 4.80
C GLU A 49 11.63 -6.98 5.90
N LYS A 50 12.80 -6.42 5.59
CA LYS A 50 13.62 -5.67 6.55
C LYS A 50 13.00 -4.33 6.94
N GLU A 51 12.24 -3.72 6.04
CA GLU A 51 11.55 -2.45 6.23
C GLU A 51 10.14 -2.64 6.79
N PHE A 52 9.67 -3.89 6.90
CA PHE A 52 8.34 -4.17 7.43
C PHE A 52 8.26 -3.79 8.91
N TYR A 53 7.47 -2.79 9.22
CA TYR A 53 7.27 -2.27 10.56
C TYR A 53 5.84 -2.48 11.05
N PHE A 54 5.68 -3.36 12.03
CA PHE A 54 4.40 -3.60 12.69
C PHE A 54 4.56 -3.33 14.19
N PRO A 55 4.28 -2.08 14.65
CA PRO A 55 4.52 -1.67 16.01
C PRO A 55 3.67 -2.43 17.02
N GLN A 56 4.23 -2.64 18.21
CA GLN A 56 3.53 -3.36 19.28
C GLN A 56 2.22 -2.67 19.66
N GLU A 57 2.20 -1.33 19.66
CA GLU A 57 0.98 -0.57 19.93
C GLU A 57 -0.16 -0.91 18.96
N ALA A 58 0.11 -0.99 17.64
CA ALA A 58 -0.89 -1.40 16.65
C ALA A 58 -1.38 -2.83 16.90
N LYS A 59 -0.49 -3.76 17.26
CA LYS A 59 -0.86 -5.13 17.64
C LYS A 59 -1.80 -5.15 18.84
N ASP A 60 -1.54 -4.33 19.86
CA ASP A 60 -2.36 -4.25 21.07
C ASP A 60 -3.74 -3.65 20.75
N LYS A 61 -3.80 -2.62 19.88
CA LYS A 61 -5.08 -2.06 19.42
C LYS A 61 -5.89 -3.07 18.61
N ILE A 62 -5.28 -3.86 17.74
CA ILE A 62 -5.97 -4.94 17.00
C ILE A 62 -6.53 -5.97 17.98
N LYS A 63 -5.75 -6.44 18.94
CA LYS A 63 -6.21 -7.43 19.94
C LYS A 63 -7.38 -6.93 20.78
N ALA A 64 -7.43 -5.63 21.06
CA ALA A 64 -8.50 -5.00 21.84
C ALA A 64 -9.72 -4.63 21.00
N ALA A 65 -9.64 -4.70 19.66
CA ALA A 65 -10.71 -4.32 18.76
C ALA A 65 -11.83 -5.36 18.70
N ASN A 66 -13.06 -4.90 18.49
CA ASN A 66 -14.21 -5.78 18.22
C ASN A 66 -14.27 -6.18 16.73
N LEU A 67 -13.68 -5.34 15.86
CA LEU A 67 -13.70 -5.51 14.41
C LEU A 67 -12.39 -4.96 13.86
N PHE A 68 -11.76 -5.73 12.99
CA PHE A 68 -10.65 -5.28 12.14
C PHE A 68 -11.16 -5.05 10.73
N VAL A 69 -10.90 -3.88 10.19
CA VAL A 69 -11.35 -3.47 8.86
C VAL A 69 -10.13 -3.27 7.97
N ILE A 70 -10.18 -3.84 6.79
CA ILE A 70 -9.14 -3.76 5.75
C ILE A 70 -9.76 -3.14 4.50
N GLU A 71 -8.98 -2.47 3.68
CA GLU A 71 -9.47 -1.85 2.45
C GLU A 71 -9.95 -2.92 1.46
N ASP A 72 -9.04 -3.77 1.01
CA ASP A 72 -9.28 -4.73 -0.05
C ASP A 72 -9.87 -6.05 0.47
N GLN A 73 -10.68 -6.69 -0.35
CA GLN A 73 -11.10 -8.07 -0.13
C GLN A 73 -9.92 -9.03 -0.39
N VAL A 74 -9.63 -9.90 0.59
CA VAL A 74 -8.53 -10.87 0.54
C VAL A 74 -9.07 -12.28 0.72
N ASP A 75 -9.48 -12.90 -0.39
CA ASP A 75 -9.89 -14.31 -0.47
C ASP A 75 -9.58 -14.88 -1.87
N HIS A 76 -9.91 -16.15 -2.10
CA HIS A 76 -9.66 -16.80 -3.40
C HIS A 76 -10.45 -16.18 -4.55
N HIS A 77 -11.66 -15.69 -4.31
CA HIS A 77 -12.47 -15.03 -5.32
C HIS A 77 -11.80 -13.72 -5.72
N ALA A 78 -11.42 -12.89 -4.75
CA ALA A 78 -10.71 -11.64 -4.98
C ALA A 78 -9.40 -11.86 -5.74
N GLN A 79 -8.61 -12.85 -5.37
CA GLN A 79 -7.37 -13.19 -6.06
C GLN A 79 -7.62 -13.58 -7.53
N HIS A 80 -8.68 -14.33 -7.81
CA HIS A 80 -9.05 -14.72 -9.17
C HIS A 80 -9.45 -13.50 -10.02
N GLU A 81 -10.35 -12.64 -9.51
CA GLU A 81 -10.83 -11.47 -10.24
C GLU A 81 -9.71 -10.43 -10.43
N LEU A 82 -8.87 -10.21 -9.43
CA LEU A 82 -7.69 -9.35 -9.55
C LEU A 82 -6.74 -9.87 -10.62
N ASN A 83 -6.42 -11.15 -10.60
CA ASN A 83 -5.55 -11.77 -11.59
C ASN A 83 -6.10 -11.58 -13.02
N LYS A 84 -7.41 -11.79 -13.21
CA LYS A 84 -8.08 -11.55 -14.48
C LYS A 84 -8.01 -10.08 -14.92
N ALA A 85 -8.21 -9.14 -13.99
CA ALA A 85 -8.16 -7.70 -14.28
C ALA A 85 -6.75 -7.22 -14.68
N LEU A 86 -5.71 -7.83 -14.13
CA LEU A 86 -4.30 -7.48 -14.35
C LEU A 86 -3.71 -8.09 -15.63
N HIS A 87 -4.41 -9.00 -16.29
CA HIS A 87 -3.93 -9.65 -17.51
C HIS A 87 -4.73 -9.22 -18.74
N PHE A 88 -4.06 -9.19 -19.90
CA PHE A 88 -4.74 -9.10 -21.18
C PHE A 88 -5.58 -10.35 -21.46
N ALA A 89 -6.58 -10.20 -22.31
CA ALA A 89 -7.42 -11.31 -22.74
C ALA A 89 -6.61 -12.43 -23.40
N LYS A 90 -7.24 -13.61 -23.52
CA LYS A 90 -6.57 -14.76 -24.19
C LYS A 90 -6.24 -14.41 -25.64
N GLY A 91 -4.98 -14.59 -26.00
CA GLY A 91 -4.45 -14.26 -27.33
C GLY A 91 -3.85 -12.86 -27.44
N GLU A 92 -4.02 -12.01 -26.45
CA GLU A 92 -3.44 -10.67 -26.37
C GLU A 92 -2.27 -10.64 -25.37
N ASN A 93 -1.36 -9.71 -25.60
CA ASN A 93 -0.21 -9.47 -24.73
C ASN A 93 0.31 -8.03 -24.92
N LEU A 94 1.32 -7.63 -24.19
CA LEU A 94 1.88 -6.29 -24.26
C LEU A 94 2.30 -5.89 -25.68
N ALA A 95 2.86 -6.80 -26.49
CA ALA A 95 3.27 -6.51 -27.84
C ALA A 95 2.09 -6.20 -28.78
N THR A 96 0.87 -6.66 -28.47
CA THR A 96 -0.32 -6.33 -29.27
C THR A 96 -0.91 -4.95 -28.93
N HIS A 97 -0.46 -4.34 -27.83
CA HIS A 97 -0.95 -3.05 -27.32
C HIS A 97 0.12 -1.94 -27.28
N THR A 98 1.33 -2.25 -27.79
CA THR A 98 2.46 -1.30 -27.84
C THR A 98 3.11 -1.31 -29.22
N THR A 99 3.93 -0.28 -29.52
CA THR A 99 4.79 -0.35 -30.69
C THR A 99 5.93 -1.34 -30.47
N PRO A 100 6.54 -1.88 -31.54
CA PRO A 100 7.71 -2.77 -31.43
C PRO A 100 8.84 -2.13 -30.60
N GLU A 101 9.05 -0.83 -30.74
CA GLU A 101 10.07 -0.07 -30.00
C GLU A 101 9.77 -0.02 -28.51
N GLN A 102 8.52 0.30 -28.15
CA GLN A 102 8.06 0.33 -26.74
C GLN A 102 8.17 -1.06 -26.10
N TYR A 103 7.71 -2.10 -26.81
CA TYR A 103 7.84 -3.49 -26.35
C TYR A 103 9.29 -3.88 -26.07
N ASN A 104 10.18 -3.61 -27.04
CA ASN A 104 11.60 -3.90 -26.89
C ASN A 104 12.24 -3.12 -25.73
N GLN A 105 11.87 -1.87 -25.50
CA GLN A 105 12.34 -1.09 -24.35
C GLN A 105 11.96 -1.75 -23.03
N VAL A 106 10.73 -2.24 -22.89
CA VAL A 106 10.29 -2.95 -21.68
C VAL A 106 11.09 -4.24 -21.50
N VAL A 107 11.26 -5.04 -22.54
CA VAL A 107 12.03 -6.30 -22.48
C VAL A 107 13.48 -6.04 -22.07
N LEU A 108 14.14 -5.05 -22.68
CA LEU A 108 15.51 -4.66 -22.35
C LEU A 108 15.65 -4.15 -20.91
N LEU A 109 14.65 -3.41 -20.44
CA LEU A 109 14.62 -2.96 -19.05
C LEU A 109 14.57 -4.14 -18.06
N PHE A 110 13.72 -5.14 -18.33
CA PHE A 110 13.64 -6.34 -17.49
C PHE A 110 14.92 -7.16 -17.52
N GLU A 111 15.57 -7.28 -18.67
CA GLU A 111 16.85 -7.97 -18.79
C GLU A 111 17.95 -7.23 -18.00
N LYS A 112 18.07 -5.92 -18.21
CA LYS A 112 19.11 -5.10 -17.62
C LYS A 112 18.98 -4.98 -16.10
N GLU A 113 17.78 -4.66 -15.59
CA GLU A 113 17.57 -4.33 -14.17
C GLU A 113 17.28 -5.56 -13.32
N PHE A 114 16.68 -6.61 -13.90
CA PHE A 114 16.23 -7.78 -13.13
C PHE A 114 16.83 -9.11 -13.61
N GLY A 115 17.65 -9.11 -14.67
CA GLY A 115 18.22 -10.34 -15.22
C GLY A 115 17.19 -11.25 -15.90
N ILE A 116 16.01 -10.73 -16.22
CA ILE A 116 14.90 -11.48 -16.84
C ILE A 116 15.04 -11.37 -18.35
N ASN A 117 15.57 -12.43 -18.98
CA ASN A 117 15.74 -12.47 -20.43
C ASN A 117 14.41 -12.45 -21.18
N LYS A 118 14.48 -12.15 -22.49
CA LYS A 118 13.30 -12.04 -23.37
C LYS A 118 12.38 -13.26 -23.31
N THR A 119 12.93 -14.47 -23.38
CA THR A 119 12.14 -15.72 -23.36
C THR A 119 11.35 -15.86 -22.05
N THR A 120 11.98 -15.55 -20.92
CA THR A 120 11.32 -15.56 -19.61
C THR A 120 10.26 -14.48 -19.52
N PHE A 121 10.53 -13.28 -20.03
CA PHE A 121 9.55 -12.20 -20.08
C PHE A 121 8.32 -12.60 -20.90
N GLU A 122 8.52 -13.12 -22.11
CA GLU A 122 7.44 -13.54 -23.01
C GLU A 122 6.56 -14.65 -22.42
N THR A 123 7.15 -15.60 -21.74
CA THR A 123 6.41 -16.72 -21.14
C THR A 123 5.66 -16.38 -19.87
N LYS A 124 6.22 -15.50 -19.03
CA LYS A 124 5.67 -15.26 -17.68
C LYS A 124 4.96 -13.92 -17.54
N TYR A 125 5.39 -12.87 -18.24
CA TYR A 125 5.00 -11.50 -17.94
C TYR A 125 4.35 -10.74 -19.12
N ALA A 126 4.55 -11.18 -20.35
CA ALA A 126 4.07 -10.46 -21.52
C ALA A 126 2.54 -10.27 -21.55
N ARG A 127 1.78 -11.09 -20.84
CA ARG A 127 0.32 -10.94 -20.73
C ARG A 127 -0.14 -10.01 -19.62
N LEU A 128 0.76 -9.47 -18.83
CA LEU A 128 0.44 -8.46 -17.82
C LEU A 128 0.14 -7.12 -18.52
N LYS A 129 -0.89 -6.44 -18.04
CA LYS A 129 -1.20 -5.06 -18.41
C LYS A 129 -0.13 -4.09 -17.87
N PRO A 130 0.01 -2.87 -18.45
CA PRO A 130 1.06 -1.93 -18.04
C PRO A 130 1.12 -1.63 -16.55
N LEU A 131 -0.04 -1.43 -15.90
CA LEU A 131 -0.09 -1.21 -14.46
C LEU A 131 0.46 -2.40 -13.67
N ALA A 132 0.10 -3.63 -14.05
CA ALA A 132 0.60 -4.85 -13.42
C ALA A 132 2.11 -5.02 -13.61
N ILE A 133 2.63 -4.62 -14.78
CA ILE A 133 4.09 -4.58 -15.04
C ILE A 133 4.77 -3.59 -14.10
N SER A 134 4.21 -2.39 -13.91
CA SER A 134 4.77 -1.39 -12.98
C SER A 134 4.82 -1.89 -11.53
N VAL A 135 3.76 -2.55 -11.08
CA VAL A 135 3.70 -3.18 -9.74
C VAL A 135 4.73 -4.32 -9.63
N LEU A 136 4.84 -5.15 -10.67
CA LEU A 136 5.85 -6.22 -10.73
C LEU A 136 7.27 -5.67 -10.65
N MET A 137 7.59 -4.62 -11.40
CA MET A 137 8.91 -3.97 -11.36
C MET A 137 9.25 -3.46 -9.95
N THR A 138 8.30 -2.80 -9.30
CA THR A 138 8.49 -2.33 -7.92
C THR A 138 8.77 -3.50 -6.98
N ARG A 139 8.03 -4.60 -7.11
CA ARG A 139 8.24 -5.82 -6.32
C ARG A 139 9.61 -6.44 -6.57
N LEU A 140 10.03 -6.55 -7.84
CA LEU A 140 11.34 -7.08 -8.21
C LEU A 140 12.48 -6.22 -7.66
N ALA A 141 12.31 -4.89 -7.67
CA ALA A 141 13.29 -3.95 -7.11
C ALA A 141 13.46 -4.08 -5.58
N LEU A 142 12.41 -4.49 -4.87
CA LEU A 142 12.45 -4.75 -3.42
C LEU A 142 13.05 -6.11 -3.06
N GLY A 143 13.23 -7.00 -4.05
CA GLY A 143 13.76 -8.34 -3.84
C GLY A 143 12.70 -9.41 -3.62
N GLU A 144 13.14 -10.63 -3.23
CA GLU A 144 12.24 -11.79 -3.11
C GLU A 144 11.37 -11.77 -1.84
N ASP A 145 11.89 -11.20 -0.75
CA ASP A 145 11.24 -11.19 0.57
C ASP A 145 10.36 -9.96 0.75
N VAL A 146 9.22 -9.97 0.07
CA VAL A 146 8.24 -8.87 0.14
C VAL A 146 7.12 -9.21 1.13
N LYS A 147 6.79 -8.25 2.02
CA LYS A 147 5.64 -8.31 2.93
C LYS A 147 4.52 -7.41 2.43
N PHE A 148 3.32 -7.96 2.37
CA PHE A 148 2.09 -7.21 2.07
C PHE A 148 1.44 -6.81 3.40
N TYR A 149 1.41 -5.50 3.70
CA TYR A 149 0.92 -5.01 4.98
C TYR A 149 -0.47 -5.52 5.32
N ASP A 150 -1.42 -5.36 4.43
CA ASP A 150 -2.81 -5.74 4.66
C ASP A 150 -2.95 -7.25 4.94
N ILE A 151 -2.17 -8.08 4.24
CA ILE A 151 -2.17 -9.54 4.45
C ILE A 151 -1.59 -9.88 5.82
N GLU A 152 -0.49 -9.26 6.23
CA GLU A 152 0.13 -9.52 7.53
C GLU A 152 -0.77 -9.05 8.69
N LEU A 153 -1.39 -7.87 8.57
CA LEU A 153 -2.32 -7.34 9.56
C LEU A 153 -3.59 -8.20 9.65
N LEU A 154 -4.15 -8.60 8.50
CA LEU A 154 -5.34 -9.47 8.44
C LEU A 154 -5.05 -10.84 9.06
N ARG A 155 -3.87 -11.43 8.76
CA ARG A 155 -3.43 -12.68 9.38
C ARG A 155 -3.36 -12.53 10.89
N PHE A 156 -2.71 -11.48 11.38
CA PHE A 156 -2.61 -11.21 12.81
C PHE A 156 -3.99 -11.05 13.47
N ALA A 157 -4.93 -10.34 12.85
CA ALA A 157 -6.29 -10.20 13.36
C ALA A 157 -7.01 -11.56 13.43
N LYS A 158 -6.92 -12.37 12.37
CA LYS A 158 -7.53 -13.72 12.33
C LYS A 158 -6.93 -14.67 13.37
N ASP A 159 -5.61 -14.66 13.54
CA ASP A 159 -4.91 -15.50 14.53
C ASP A 159 -5.34 -15.15 15.97
N ASN A 160 -5.68 -13.88 16.21
CA ASN A 160 -6.25 -13.39 17.48
C ASN A 160 -7.79 -13.49 17.54
N LYS A 161 -8.45 -14.14 16.57
CA LYS A 161 -9.90 -14.36 16.50
C LYS A 161 -10.72 -13.06 16.47
N ILE A 162 -10.15 -11.99 15.96
CA ILE A 162 -10.84 -10.73 15.75
C ILE A 162 -11.70 -10.85 14.50
N LYS A 163 -12.95 -10.41 14.57
CA LYS A 163 -13.84 -10.33 13.40
C LYS A 163 -13.23 -9.39 12.36
N THR A 164 -13.25 -9.81 11.09
CA THR A 164 -12.68 -9.03 10.00
C THR A 164 -13.76 -8.59 8.99
N TYR A 165 -13.53 -7.44 8.36
CA TYR A 165 -14.40 -6.90 7.32
C TYR A 165 -13.56 -6.18 6.26
N SER A 166 -13.98 -6.24 4.99
CA SER A 166 -13.35 -5.52 3.88
C SER A 166 -14.26 -4.38 3.43
N LEU A 167 -13.69 -3.18 3.24
CA LEU A 167 -14.44 -1.99 2.83
C LEU A 167 -14.82 -2.07 1.35
N GLU A 168 -13.89 -2.48 0.51
CA GLU A 168 -14.13 -2.60 -0.92
C GLU A 168 -14.34 -4.06 -1.33
N ARG A 169 -15.21 -4.22 -2.33
CA ARG A 169 -15.42 -5.49 -2.99
C ARG A 169 -14.51 -5.56 -4.21
N ILE A 170 -14.00 -6.75 -4.47
CA ILE A 170 -13.06 -6.99 -5.58
C ILE A 170 -13.62 -6.57 -6.95
N GLU A 171 -14.94 -6.67 -7.17
CA GLU A 171 -15.54 -6.29 -8.44
C GLU A 171 -15.36 -4.81 -8.74
N ARG A 172 -15.35 -3.95 -7.70
CA ARG A 172 -15.14 -2.52 -7.83
C ARG A 172 -13.68 -2.21 -8.14
N GLU A 173 -12.75 -2.86 -7.44
CA GLU A 173 -11.31 -2.74 -7.69
C GLU A 173 -10.99 -3.23 -9.12
N ALA A 174 -11.49 -4.39 -9.52
CA ALA A 174 -11.29 -4.95 -10.86
C ALA A 174 -11.85 -4.03 -11.94
N ALA A 175 -13.01 -3.40 -11.72
CA ALA A 175 -13.58 -2.43 -12.65
C ALA A 175 -12.70 -1.19 -12.79
N ALA A 176 -12.18 -0.67 -11.68
CA ALA A 176 -11.25 0.46 -11.68
C ALA A 176 -9.96 0.11 -12.45
N LEU A 177 -9.35 -1.05 -12.18
CA LEU A 177 -8.16 -1.53 -12.88
C LEU A 177 -8.39 -1.69 -14.39
N ASN A 178 -9.57 -2.15 -14.81
CA ASN A 178 -9.92 -2.28 -16.22
C ASN A 178 -10.20 -0.93 -16.91
N SER A 179 -10.39 0.16 -16.17
CA SER A 179 -10.59 1.50 -16.74
C SER A 179 -9.28 2.20 -17.13
N PHE A 180 -8.14 1.70 -16.67
CA PHE A 180 -6.83 2.21 -17.11
C PHE A 180 -6.53 1.72 -18.53
N PRO A 181 -6.01 2.64 -19.39
CA PRO A 181 -5.64 2.31 -20.76
C PRO A 181 -4.48 1.30 -20.86
#